data_f9f66389eaa80444cc945b6cc3bebfaf
#
_entry.id   f9f66389eaa80444cc945b6cc3bebfaf
#
_cell.length_a   1.000
_cell.length_b   1.000
_cell.length_c   1.000
_cell.angle_alpha   90.00
_cell.angle_beta   90.00
_cell.angle_gamma   90.00
#
_symmetry.space_group_name_H-M   'P 1'
#
loop_
_entity.id
_entity.type
_entity.pdbx_description
1 polymer ?
#
loop_
_entity_poly.entity_id
_entity_poly.type
_entity_poly.pdbx_seq_one_letter_code
_entity_poly.pdbx_strand_id
1 'polypeptide(L)'
;VRHTASELSELARLLKNLDGETRVVMESTGNYHAPVAWLLHGAGFYVSVVNAMLVHDYGNNSLRRGKTDKKDAVKLANYGLDHWLTLPRYVPEEDTRLMLKTCYRQYQQYSKVQTMLKNNLISLLDTAFPDANRLFTSPPRADGSEKWVDFVATFWHCECVCGLSKKAFTAKYQKWCRKHGYNFSQDKALDIYASACGRFGVMPKTNTAKLLVEQAISQLQTTSAALAALKQEMQSLAASLPEYPVVMEMFGVGPTLGPQLIAEIGDVRRFH
;
A
#
# COMPACT_ATOMS: atom_id res chain seq x y z
N VAL A 1 3.67 3.26 -30.77
CA VAL A 1 4.58 2.11 -30.52
C VAL A 1 4.02 1.32 -29.35
N ARG A 2 3.82 0.04 -29.54
CA ARG A 2 3.44 -0.84 -28.42
C ARG A 2 4.67 -1.13 -27.57
N HIS A 3 4.46 -1.41 -26.30
CA HIS A 3 5.57 -1.72 -25.36
C HIS A 3 6.05 -3.18 -25.50
N THR A 4 6.29 -3.61 -26.74
CA THR A 4 6.93 -4.90 -27.01
C THR A 4 8.42 -4.72 -27.28
N ALA A 5 9.23 -5.71 -26.93
CA ALA A 5 10.68 -5.63 -27.13
C ALA A 5 11.04 -5.37 -28.61
N SER A 6 10.29 -5.97 -29.55
CA SER A 6 10.51 -5.78 -31.01
C SER A 6 10.22 -4.35 -31.46
N GLU A 7 9.05 -3.78 -31.07
CA GLU A 7 8.69 -2.43 -31.50
C GLU A 7 9.55 -1.34 -30.84
N LEU A 8 9.94 -1.55 -29.58
CA LEU A 8 10.86 -0.62 -28.90
C LEU A 8 12.28 -0.69 -29.47
N SER A 9 12.74 -1.87 -29.87
CA SER A 9 14.04 -2.04 -30.56
C SER A 9 14.00 -1.41 -31.96
N GLU A 10 12.88 -1.52 -32.66
CA GLU A 10 12.71 -0.85 -33.95
C GLU A 10 12.69 0.67 -33.79
N LEU A 11 12.00 1.20 -32.77
CA LEU A 11 12.07 2.63 -32.42
C LEU A 11 13.50 3.10 -32.18
N ALA A 12 14.28 2.35 -31.39
CA ALA A 12 15.68 2.65 -31.14
C ALA A 12 16.51 2.67 -32.44
N ARG A 13 16.25 1.71 -33.34
CA ARG A 13 16.91 1.67 -34.66
C ARG A 13 16.54 2.88 -35.53
N LEU A 14 15.27 3.26 -35.56
CA LEU A 14 14.82 4.44 -36.30
C LEU A 14 15.47 5.73 -35.76
N LEU A 15 15.52 5.89 -34.44
CA LEU A 15 16.15 7.05 -33.81
C LEU A 15 17.66 7.12 -34.06
N LYS A 16 18.36 5.97 -34.14
CA LYS A 16 19.81 5.91 -34.49
C LYS A 16 20.11 6.33 -35.91
N ASN A 17 19.14 6.26 -36.81
CA ASN A 17 19.30 6.65 -38.21
C ASN A 17 19.03 8.15 -38.44
N LEU A 18 18.68 8.92 -37.41
CA LEU A 18 18.52 10.37 -37.51
C LEU A 18 19.90 11.04 -37.48
N ASP A 19 20.08 12.05 -38.33
CA ASP A 19 21.30 12.84 -38.38
C ASP A 19 21.41 13.75 -37.14
N GLY A 20 22.63 13.89 -36.61
CA GLY A 20 22.92 14.79 -35.49
C GLY A 20 22.64 14.18 -34.10
N GLU A 21 22.72 15.05 -33.08
CA GLU A 21 22.44 14.64 -31.68
C GLU A 21 20.93 14.46 -31.46
N THR A 22 20.54 13.27 -31.08
CA THR A 22 19.13 12.93 -30.79
C THR A 22 18.90 12.81 -29.29
N ARG A 23 18.01 13.62 -28.74
CA ARG A 23 17.50 13.50 -27.36
C ARG A 23 16.04 13.06 -27.37
N VAL A 24 15.72 12.12 -26.49
CA VAL A 24 14.35 11.61 -26.36
C VAL A 24 13.74 12.20 -25.11
N VAL A 25 12.67 12.99 -25.28
CA VAL A 25 11.94 13.60 -24.18
C VAL A 25 10.58 12.92 -24.05
N MET A 26 10.23 12.50 -22.84
CA MET A 26 8.94 11.87 -22.57
C MET A 26 8.35 12.39 -21.27
N GLU A 27 7.02 12.35 -21.21
CA GLU A 27 6.26 12.78 -20.03
C GLU A 27 6.16 11.63 -19.02
N SER A 28 6.31 11.95 -17.73
CA SER A 28 6.10 11.00 -16.64
C SER A 28 4.60 10.77 -16.39
N THR A 29 3.96 9.94 -17.21
CA THR A 29 2.55 9.57 -17.04
C THR A 29 2.45 8.14 -16.52
N GLY A 30 2.14 7.99 -15.24
CA GLY A 30 2.09 6.69 -14.57
C GLY A 30 3.39 5.90 -14.77
N ASN A 31 3.30 4.60 -15.06
CA ASN A 31 4.45 3.72 -15.30
C ASN A 31 4.72 3.48 -16.79
N TYR A 32 3.96 4.10 -17.71
CA TYR A 32 4.05 3.80 -19.15
C TYR A 32 5.38 4.24 -19.78
N HIS A 33 5.99 5.31 -19.28
CA HIS A 33 7.28 5.80 -19.78
C HIS A 33 8.45 4.90 -19.39
N ALA A 34 8.38 4.18 -18.26
CA ALA A 34 9.51 3.49 -17.66
C ALA A 34 10.17 2.44 -18.56
N PRO A 35 9.44 1.50 -19.24
CA PRO A 35 10.06 0.54 -20.14
C PRO A 35 10.75 1.21 -21.34
N VAL A 36 10.16 2.29 -21.86
CA VAL A 36 10.70 3.04 -23.01
C VAL A 36 11.97 3.77 -22.61
N ALA A 37 11.93 4.49 -21.48
CA ALA A 37 13.08 5.20 -20.94
C ALA A 37 14.25 4.26 -20.65
N TRP A 38 13.98 3.14 -20.02
CA TRP A 38 14.98 2.13 -19.68
C TRP A 38 15.66 1.55 -20.94
N LEU A 39 14.87 1.14 -21.94
CA LEU A 39 15.38 0.55 -23.17
C LEU A 39 16.21 1.57 -23.98
N LEU A 40 15.69 2.79 -24.18
CA LEU A 40 16.38 3.81 -24.94
C LEU A 40 17.64 4.32 -24.24
N HIS A 41 17.62 4.42 -22.90
CA HIS A 41 18.82 4.70 -22.12
C HIS A 41 19.88 3.60 -22.31
N GLY A 42 19.48 2.31 -22.22
CA GLY A 42 20.36 1.17 -22.48
C GLY A 42 20.89 1.12 -23.92
N ALA A 43 20.14 1.68 -24.89
CA ALA A 43 20.59 1.82 -26.29
C ALA A 43 21.54 3.01 -26.51
N GLY A 44 21.87 3.77 -25.45
CA GLY A 44 22.84 4.88 -25.46
C GLY A 44 22.25 6.25 -25.78
N PHE A 45 20.92 6.41 -25.85
CA PHE A 45 20.31 7.72 -26.08
C PHE A 45 20.35 8.60 -24.84
N TYR A 46 20.38 9.93 -25.10
CA TYR A 46 20.05 10.90 -24.06
C TYR A 46 18.53 10.90 -23.88
N VAL A 47 18.07 10.31 -22.78
CA VAL A 47 16.65 10.24 -22.44
C VAL A 47 16.36 11.23 -21.32
N SER A 48 15.27 11.98 -21.44
CA SER A 48 14.77 12.87 -20.40
C SER A 48 13.30 12.55 -20.11
N VAL A 49 12.99 12.29 -18.83
CA VAL A 49 11.63 12.09 -18.34
C VAL A 49 11.23 13.32 -17.56
N VAL A 50 10.26 14.06 -18.07
CA VAL A 50 9.85 15.36 -17.53
C VAL A 50 8.48 15.26 -16.85
N ASN A 51 8.25 16.12 -15.85
CA ASN A 51 6.97 16.16 -15.15
C ASN A 51 5.87 16.64 -16.10
N ALA A 52 4.75 15.92 -16.13
CA ALA A 52 3.57 16.25 -16.93
C ALA A 52 3.07 17.69 -16.73
N MET A 53 3.15 18.21 -15.50
CA MET A 53 2.72 19.59 -15.20
C MET A 53 3.57 20.62 -15.93
N LEU A 54 4.90 20.43 -16.02
CA LEU A 54 5.79 21.35 -16.72
C LEU A 54 5.46 21.42 -18.22
N VAL A 55 5.17 20.26 -18.82
CA VAL A 55 4.76 20.20 -20.23
C VAL A 55 3.34 20.76 -20.42
N HIS A 56 2.43 20.51 -19.46
CA HIS A 56 1.09 21.06 -19.49
C HIS A 56 1.10 22.59 -19.52
N ASP A 57 1.89 23.21 -18.67
CA ASP A 57 1.96 24.67 -18.53
C ASP A 57 2.73 25.35 -19.69
N TYR A 58 3.64 24.61 -20.33
CA TYR A 58 4.40 25.05 -21.48
C TYR A 58 3.47 25.30 -22.67
N GLY A 59 3.46 26.51 -23.19
CA GLY A 59 2.74 26.88 -24.42
C GLY A 59 1.21 26.88 -24.31
N ASN A 60 0.62 27.05 -23.14
CA ASN A 60 -0.83 27.14 -22.92
C ASN A 60 -1.51 28.42 -23.48
N ASN A 61 -0.80 29.22 -24.26
CA ASN A 61 -1.28 30.48 -24.81
C ASN A 61 -2.19 30.33 -26.05
N SER A 62 -2.60 29.11 -26.44
CA SER A 62 -3.47 28.93 -27.61
C SER A 62 -4.94 28.86 -27.19
N LEU A 63 -5.75 29.71 -27.79
CA LEU A 63 -7.23 29.81 -27.64
C LEU A 63 -7.99 28.56 -28.14
N ARG A 64 -7.34 27.66 -28.88
CA ARG A 64 -7.97 26.44 -29.45
C ARG A 64 -7.54 25.19 -28.68
N ARG A 65 -8.41 24.68 -27.83
CA ARG A 65 -8.24 23.45 -27.02
C ARG A 65 -8.60 22.18 -27.81
N GLY A 66 -7.90 21.85 -28.87
CA GLY A 66 -8.02 20.53 -29.51
C GLY A 66 -6.92 19.63 -28.98
N LYS A 67 -7.25 18.67 -28.12
CA LYS A 67 -6.29 17.65 -27.60
C LYS A 67 -6.15 16.51 -28.61
N THR A 68 -4.93 16.29 -29.13
CA THR A 68 -4.57 15.13 -29.96
C THR A 68 -3.15 14.70 -29.63
N ASP A 69 -2.87 13.41 -29.64
CA ASP A 69 -1.54 12.84 -29.36
C ASP A 69 -0.43 13.48 -30.22
N LYS A 70 -0.76 13.81 -31.48
CA LYS A 70 0.19 14.47 -32.39
C LYS A 70 0.56 15.89 -31.91
N LYS A 71 -0.40 16.65 -31.39
CA LYS A 71 -0.13 18.00 -30.87
C LYS A 71 0.64 17.93 -29.57
N ASP A 72 0.32 16.96 -28.73
CA ASP A 72 1.01 16.73 -27.46
C ASP A 72 2.45 16.31 -27.71
N ALA A 73 2.72 15.45 -28.71
CA ALA A 73 4.06 15.07 -29.11
C ALA A 73 4.88 16.27 -29.66
N VAL A 74 4.29 17.14 -30.49
CA VAL A 74 4.95 18.36 -30.97
C VAL A 74 5.24 19.34 -29.84
N LYS A 75 4.30 19.49 -28.89
CA LYS A 75 4.48 20.32 -27.71
C LYS A 75 5.65 19.83 -26.85
N LEU A 76 5.72 18.52 -26.64
CA LEU A 76 6.80 17.89 -25.90
C LEU A 76 8.16 18.04 -26.60
N ALA A 77 8.19 17.92 -27.93
CA ALA A 77 9.40 18.13 -28.71
C ALA A 77 9.89 19.60 -28.63
N ASN A 78 8.98 20.58 -28.74
CA ASN A 78 9.31 22.00 -28.59
C ASN A 78 9.81 22.32 -27.18
N TYR A 79 9.16 21.75 -26.13
CA TYR A 79 9.65 21.84 -24.75
C TYR A 79 11.10 21.33 -24.66
N GLY A 80 11.37 20.17 -25.26
CA GLY A 80 12.71 19.58 -25.30
C GLY A 80 13.74 20.46 -26.01
N LEU A 81 13.36 21.15 -27.09
CA LEU A 81 14.25 22.05 -27.81
C LEU A 81 14.56 23.31 -27.00
N ASP A 82 13.54 23.96 -26.43
CA ASP A 82 13.71 25.16 -25.63
C ASP A 82 14.52 24.95 -24.35
N HIS A 83 14.46 23.70 -23.79
CA HIS A 83 15.18 23.32 -22.58
C HIS A 83 16.41 22.43 -22.88
N TRP A 84 16.90 22.38 -24.10
CA TRP A 84 17.94 21.46 -24.57
C TRP A 84 19.12 21.30 -23.60
N LEU A 85 19.61 22.42 -23.06
CA LEU A 85 20.78 22.43 -22.17
C LEU A 85 20.45 22.06 -20.72
N THR A 86 19.18 22.20 -20.31
CA THR A 86 18.73 22.03 -18.91
C THR A 86 17.90 20.78 -18.69
N LEU A 87 17.64 19.99 -19.75
CA LEU A 87 16.89 18.73 -19.63
C LEU A 87 17.60 17.78 -18.66
N PRO A 88 16.89 17.26 -17.63
CA PRO A 88 17.47 16.27 -16.74
C PRO A 88 17.69 14.96 -17.50
N ARG A 89 18.88 14.37 -17.37
CA ARG A 89 19.14 13.06 -17.94
C ARG A 89 18.49 11.98 -17.09
N TYR A 90 17.73 11.08 -17.74
CA TYR A 90 17.20 9.90 -17.10
C TYR A 90 18.35 8.98 -16.63
N VAL A 91 18.29 8.60 -15.37
CA VAL A 91 19.14 7.59 -14.77
C VAL A 91 18.23 6.50 -14.24
N PRO A 92 18.42 5.24 -14.62
CA PRO A 92 17.67 4.13 -14.03
C PRO A 92 17.79 4.15 -12.50
N GLU A 93 16.68 3.95 -11.82
CA GLU A 93 16.69 3.79 -10.37
C GLU A 93 17.38 2.46 -10.01
N GLU A 94 18.16 2.44 -8.96
CA GLU A 94 18.77 1.22 -8.43
C GLU A 94 17.68 0.20 -8.06
N ASP A 95 17.89 -1.07 -8.40
CA ASP A 95 16.88 -2.13 -8.24
C ASP A 95 16.31 -2.20 -6.81
N THR A 96 17.17 -2.08 -5.79
CA THR A 96 16.75 -2.08 -4.38
C THR A 96 15.80 -0.93 -4.07
N ARG A 97 16.09 0.28 -4.57
CA ARG A 97 15.24 1.46 -4.37
C ARG A 97 13.92 1.33 -5.12
N LEU A 98 13.98 0.84 -6.36
CA LEU A 98 12.80 0.58 -7.17
C LEU A 98 11.88 -0.45 -6.49
N MET A 99 12.44 -1.53 -5.95
CA MET A 99 11.68 -2.55 -5.23
C MET A 99 11.10 -2.02 -3.92
N LEU A 100 11.88 -1.27 -3.13
CA LEU A 100 11.39 -0.64 -1.90
C LEU A 100 10.21 0.30 -2.17
N LYS A 101 10.31 1.14 -3.19
CA LYS A 101 9.24 2.05 -3.62
C LYS A 101 8.00 1.30 -4.12
N THR A 102 8.20 0.20 -4.83
CA THR A 102 7.10 -0.66 -5.31
C THR A 102 6.39 -1.34 -4.14
N CYS A 103 7.14 -1.91 -3.19
CA CYS A 103 6.59 -2.50 -1.95
C CYS A 103 5.83 -1.45 -1.13
N TYR A 104 6.36 -0.23 -1.02
CA TYR A 104 5.70 0.85 -0.29
C TYR A 104 4.37 1.26 -0.93
N ARG A 105 4.32 1.40 -2.26
CA ARG A 105 3.06 1.68 -2.97
C ARG A 105 2.03 0.57 -2.75
N GLN A 106 2.47 -0.69 -2.80
CA GLN A 106 1.59 -1.82 -2.53
C GLN A 106 1.11 -1.84 -1.07
N TYR A 107 2.00 -1.54 -0.12
CA TYR A 107 1.67 -1.39 1.29
C TYR A 107 0.61 -0.30 1.52
N GLN A 108 0.74 0.86 0.88
CA GLN A 108 -0.26 1.94 0.96
C GLN A 108 -1.63 1.50 0.44
N GLN A 109 -1.68 0.76 -0.67
CA GLN A 109 -2.93 0.22 -1.22
C GLN A 109 -3.59 -0.75 -0.25
N TYR A 110 -2.82 -1.72 0.27
CA TYR A 110 -3.37 -2.70 1.21
C TYR A 110 -3.77 -2.08 2.55
N SER A 111 -3.11 -1.03 3.01
CA SER A 111 -3.51 -0.28 4.20
C SER A 111 -4.90 0.34 4.05
N LYS A 112 -5.21 0.89 2.87
CA LYS A 112 -6.56 1.41 2.55
C LYS A 112 -7.60 0.28 2.54
N VAL A 113 -7.26 -0.86 1.92
CA VAL A 113 -8.13 -2.04 1.87
C VAL A 113 -8.36 -2.59 3.28
N GLN A 114 -7.32 -2.69 4.12
CA GLN A 114 -7.44 -3.13 5.51
C GLN A 114 -8.41 -2.25 6.31
N THR A 115 -8.28 -0.92 6.16
CA THR A 115 -9.19 0.02 6.84
C THR A 115 -10.64 -0.19 6.39
N MET A 116 -10.88 -0.37 5.09
CA MET A 116 -12.20 -0.66 4.54
C MET A 116 -12.76 -1.98 5.08
N LEU A 117 -11.97 -3.04 5.10
CA LEU A 117 -12.38 -4.36 5.61
C LEU A 117 -12.63 -4.34 7.12
N LYS A 118 -11.82 -3.60 7.88
CA LYS A 118 -12.01 -3.41 9.33
C LYS A 118 -13.33 -2.69 9.61
N ASN A 119 -13.64 -1.63 8.89
CA ASN A 119 -14.89 -0.90 9.02
C ASN A 119 -16.09 -1.77 8.63
N ASN A 120 -15.96 -2.59 7.58
CA ASN A 120 -17.00 -3.55 7.20
C ASN A 120 -17.26 -4.59 8.30
N LEU A 121 -16.22 -5.17 8.88
CA LEU A 121 -16.38 -6.11 10.00
C LEU A 121 -17.04 -5.44 11.22
N ILE A 122 -16.61 -4.22 11.57
CA ILE A 122 -17.20 -3.45 12.67
C ILE A 122 -18.69 -3.22 12.40
N SER A 123 -19.07 -2.80 11.20
CA SER A 123 -20.46 -2.59 10.83
C SER A 123 -21.33 -3.85 10.96
N LEU A 124 -20.81 -5.02 10.59
CA LEU A 124 -21.50 -6.30 10.82
C LEU A 124 -21.62 -6.61 12.31
N LEU A 125 -20.57 -6.36 13.09
CA LEU A 125 -20.57 -6.59 14.53
C LEU A 125 -21.49 -5.62 15.28
N ASP A 126 -21.65 -4.39 14.82
CA ASP A 126 -22.57 -3.43 15.44
C ASP A 126 -24.01 -3.96 15.48
N THR A 127 -24.36 -4.88 14.58
CA THR A 127 -25.67 -5.54 14.57
C THR A 127 -25.68 -6.92 15.24
N ALA A 128 -24.54 -7.61 15.37
CA ALA A 128 -24.41 -8.95 15.95
C ALA A 128 -23.86 -8.95 17.38
N PHE A 129 -22.83 -8.16 17.63
CA PHE A 129 -22.15 -7.99 18.91
C PHE A 129 -21.60 -6.56 19.01
N PRO A 130 -22.44 -5.57 19.33
CA PRO A 130 -22.04 -4.17 19.40
C PRO A 130 -20.80 -3.94 20.28
N ASP A 131 -19.89 -3.05 19.85
CA ASP A 131 -18.63 -2.72 20.51
C ASP A 131 -17.65 -3.90 20.77
N ALA A 132 -17.81 -5.04 20.10
CA ALA A 132 -16.87 -6.17 20.26
C ALA A 132 -15.44 -5.80 19.91
N ASN A 133 -15.24 -4.86 18.97
CA ASN A 133 -13.94 -4.31 18.58
C ASN A 133 -13.24 -3.51 19.70
N ARG A 134 -14.00 -3.05 20.71
CA ARG A 134 -13.49 -2.28 21.86
C ARG A 134 -13.20 -3.13 23.09
N LEU A 135 -13.47 -4.43 23.03
CA LEU A 135 -13.23 -5.33 24.17
C LEU A 135 -11.75 -5.47 24.55
N PHE A 136 -10.86 -5.19 23.61
CA PHE A 136 -9.41 -5.32 23.83
C PHE A 136 -8.68 -4.06 23.32
N THR A 137 -7.66 -3.64 24.06
CA THR A 137 -6.81 -2.50 23.75
C THR A 137 -5.40 -2.91 23.30
N SER A 138 -5.16 -4.22 23.13
CA SER A 138 -3.85 -4.74 22.71
C SER A 138 -3.53 -4.29 21.28
N PRO A 139 -2.29 -3.87 21.01
CA PRO A 139 -1.85 -3.59 19.64
C PRO A 139 -1.86 -4.87 18.79
N PRO A 140 -1.87 -4.74 17.47
CA PRO A 140 -1.69 -5.87 16.56
C PRO A 140 -0.36 -6.61 16.83
N ARG A 141 -0.35 -7.92 16.61
CA ARG A 141 0.86 -8.74 16.65
C ARG A 141 1.76 -8.48 15.43
N ALA A 142 2.97 -8.99 15.46
CA ALA A 142 3.93 -8.86 14.37
C ALA A 142 3.42 -9.44 13.03
N ASP A 143 2.59 -10.48 13.08
CA ASP A 143 1.92 -11.10 11.93
C ASP A 143 0.67 -10.34 11.45
N GLY A 144 0.37 -9.19 12.07
CA GLY A 144 -0.80 -8.36 11.75
C GLY A 144 -2.11 -8.84 12.38
N SER A 145 -2.12 -9.91 13.19
CA SER A 145 -3.32 -10.40 13.87
C SER A 145 -3.72 -9.48 15.02
N GLU A 146 -5.04 -9.30 15.20
CA GLU A 146 -5.62 -8.48 16.27
C GLU A 146 -6.47 -9.33 17.20
N LYS A 147 -6.27 -9.19 18.51
CA LYS A 147 -6.95 -10.00 19.53
C LYS A 147 -8.48 -9.94 19.47
N TRP A 148 -9.04 -8.77 19.14
CA TRP A 148 -10.49 -8.63 19.02
C TRP A 148 -11.04 -9.37 17.78
N VAL A 149 -10.29 -9.38 16.66
CA VAL A 149 -10.65 -10.13 15.45
C VAL A 149 -10.62 -11.64 15.72
N ASP A 150 -9.57 -12.14 16.39
CA ASP A 150 -9.50 -13.54 16.79
C ASP A 150 -10.62 -13.93 17.76
N PHE A 151 -11.00 -12.99 18.65
CA PHE A 151 -12.09 -13.20 19.58
C PHE A 151 -13.43 -13.35 18.85
N VAL A 152 -13.77 -12.42 17.96
CA VAL A 152 -15.05 -12.48 17.23
C VAL A 152 -15.08 -13.61 16.20
N ALA A 153 -13.95 -14.15 15.77
CA ALA A 153 -13.92 -15.39 14.98
C ALA A 153 -14.53 -16.58 15.73
N THR A 154 -14.48 -16.54 17.08
CA THR A 154 -15.09 -17.60 17.94
C THR A 154 -16.40 -17.14 18.55
N PHE A 155 -16.50 -15.89 18.96
CA PHE A 155 -17.63 -15.30 19.68
C PHE A 155 -18.25 -14.16 18.86
N TRP A 156 -18.69 -14.48 17.64
CA TRP A 156 -19.13 -13.53 16.62
C TRP A 156 -20.46 -12.84 16.92
N HIS A 157 -21.25 -13.35 17.87
CA HIS A 157 -22.56 -12.85 18.28
C HIS A 157 -22.64 -12.74 19.80
N CYS A 158 -23.33 -11.74 20.36
CA CYS A 158 -23.45 -11.58 21.81
C CYS A 158 -24.00 -12.83 22.49
N GLU A 159 -24.95 -13.56 21.86
CA GLU A 159 -25.47 -14.82 22.37
C GLU A 159 -24.43 -15.97 22.41
N CYS A 160 -23.30 -15.88 21.72
CA CYS A 160 -22.20 -16.84 21.88
C CYS A 160 -21.55 -16.73 23.27
N VAL A 161 -21.78 -15.60 23.95
CA VAL A 161 -21.32 -15.29 25.29
C VAL A 161 -22.46 -15.38 26.30
N CYS A 162 -23.51 -14.53 26.18
CA CYS A 162 -24.60 -14.43 27.13
C CYS A 162 -25.53 -15.66 27.13
N GLY A 163 -25.54 -16.47 26.07
CA GLY A 163 -26.25 -17.76 26.04
C GLY A 163 -25.61 -18.85 26.89
N LEU A 164 -24.44 -18.60 27.50
CA LEU A 164 -23.74 -19.47 28.43
C LEU A 164 -23.89 -18.97 29.87
N SER A 165 -23.75 -19.84 30.86
CA SER A 165 -23.56 -19.38 32.23
C SER A 165 -22.21 -18.65 32.36
N LYS A 166 -22.10 -17.72 33.31
CA LYS A 166 -20.87 -16.96 33.58
C LYS A 166 -19.65 -17.91 33.78
N LYS A 167 -19.84 -19.00 34.54
CA LYS A 167 -18.81 -20.00 34.77
C LYS A 167 -18.41 -20.75 33.48
N ALA A 168 -19.40 -21.13 32.66
CA ALA A 168 -19.16 -21.84 31.40
C ALA A 168 -18.45 -20.95 30.38
N PHE A 169 -18.84 -19.66 30.27
CA PHE A 169 -18.14 -18.71 29.42
C PHE A 169 -16.70 -18.48 29.89
N THR A 170 -16.47 -18.26 31.19
CA THR A 170 -15.11 -18.04 31.72
C THR A 170 -14.20 -19.22 31.38
N ALA A 171 -14.67 -20.49 31.56
CA ALA A 171 -13.91 -21.68 31.19
C ALA A 171 -13.64 -21.74 29.67
N LYS A 172 -14.61 -21.42 28.84
CA LYS A 172 -14.48 -21.39 27.38
C LYS A 172 -13.50 -20.30 26.92
N TYR A 173 -13.57 -19.11 27.52
CA TYR A 173 -12.64 -18.02 27.26
C TYR A 173 -11.21 -18.36 27.68
N GLN A 174 -11.03 -19.04 28.83
CA GLN A 174 -9.71 -19.53 29.26
C GLN A 174 -9.09 -20.49 28.23
N LYS A 175 -9.90 -21.46 27.73
CA LYS A 175 -9.45 -22.38 26.66
C LYS A 175 -9.09 -21.64 25.37
N TRP A 176 -9.91 -20.64 25.02
CA TRP A 176 -9.65 -19.79 23.85
C TRP A 176 -8.35 -19.01 24.01
N CYS A 177 -8.11 -18.36 25.17
CA CYS A 177 -6.85 -17.67 25.44
C CYS A 177 -5.64 -18.60 25.30
N ARG A 178 -5.71 -19.81 25.85
CA ARG A 178 -4.64 -20.80 25.74
C ARG A 178 -4.38 -21.22 24.29
N LYS A 179 -5.45 -21.48 23.53
CA LYS A 179 -5.36 -21.87 22.12
C LYS A 179 -4.68 -20.80 21.25
N HIS A 180 -4.97 -19.52 21.52
CA HIS A 180 -4.46 -18.40 20.73
C HIS A 180 -3.22 -17.72 21.33
N GLY A 181 -2.64 -18.27 22.42
CA GLY A 181 -1.47 -17.71 23.05
C GLY A 181 -1.70 -16.36 23.73
N TYR A 182 -2.91 -16.10 24.23
CA TYR A 182 -3.25 -14.91 24.97
C TYR A 182 -3.24 -15.14 26.49
N ASN A 183 -2.83 -14.12 27.25
CA ASN A 183 -2.94 -14.17 28.70
C ASN A 183 -4.42 -14.16 29.11
N PHE A 184 -4.76 -15.10 30.01
CA PHE A 184 -6.08 -15.17 30.62
C PHE A 184 -6.16 -14.25 31.83
N SER A 185 -7.28 -13.53 31.96
CA SER A 185 -7.70 -12.82 33.17
C SER A 185 -9.15 -13.16 33.44
N GLN A 186 -9.45 -13.52 34.69
CA GLN A 186 -10.81 -13.81 35.13
C GLN A 186 -11.68 -12.53 35.12
N ASP A 187 -11.13 -11.41 35.57
CA ASP A 187 -11.84 -10.13 35.57
C ASP A 187 -12.22 -9.72 34.16
N LYS A 188 -11.27 -9.88 33.21
CA LYS A 188 -11.55 -9.62 31.80
C LYS A 188 -12.65 -10.54 31.23
N ALA A 189 -12.68 -11.79 31.62
CA ALA A 189 -13.77 -12.71 31.22
C ALA A 189 -15.13 -12.23 31.76
N LEU A 190 -15.15 -11.75 33.00
CA LEU A 190 -16.38 -11.23 33.64
C LEU A 190 -16.84 -9.93 32.98
N ASP A 191 -15.90 -9.04 32.65
CA ASP A 191 -16.19 -7.79 31.92
C ASP A 191 -16.79 -8.06 30.54
N ILE A 192 -16.19 -8.99 29.79
CA ILE A 192 -16.70 -9.41 28.47
C ILE A 192 -18.11 -9.99 28.61
N TYR A 193 -18.32 -10.84 29.61
CA TYR A 193 -19.64 -11.44 29.87
C TYR A 193 -20.70 -10.39 30.20
N ALA A 194 -20.39 -9.49 31.11
CA ALA A 194 -21.28 -8.39 31.47
C ALA A 194 -21.59 -7.49 30.28
N SER A 195 -20.55 -7.16 29.52
CA SER A 195 -20.68 -6.36 28.29
C SER A 195 -21.60 -7.03 27.27
N ALA A 196 -21.45 -8.33 27.01
CA ALA A 196 -22.27 -9.06 26.05
C ALA A 196 -23.73 -9.18 26.51
N CYS A 197 -23.95 -9.41 27.83
CA CYS A 197 -25.31 -9.48 28.38
C CYS A 197 -26.01 -8.13 28.43
N GLY A 198 -25.28 -7.03 28.52
CA GLY A 198 -25.82 -5.67 28.50
C GLY A 198 -26.08 -5.09 27.10
N ARG A 199 -25.77 -5.82 26.05
CA ARG A 199 -25.94 -5.40 24.67
C ARG A 199 -27.03 -6.17 23.95
N PHE A 200 -27.64 -5.50 22.98
CA PHE A 200 -28.69 -6.10 22.17
C PHE A 200 -28.23 -6.17 20.72
N GLY A 201 -28.04 -7.39 20.20
CA GLY A 201 -27.80 -7.63 18.77
C GLY A 201 -29.12 -7.77 18.03
N VAL A 202 -29.30 -7.03 16.95
CA VAL A 202 -30.51 -7.11 16.09
C VAL A 202 -30.35 -8.11 14.95
N MET A 203 -29.11 -8.51 14.61
CA MET A 203 -28.84 -9.54 13.63
C MET A 203 -29.26 -10.91 14.20
N PRO A 204 -30.07 -11.71 13.49
CA PRO A 204 -30.43 -13.03 13.96
C PRO A 204 -29.22 -13.96 13.92
N LYS A 205 -29.06 -14.78 14.96
CA LYS A 205 -27.96 -15.77 15.06
C LYS A 205 -28.24 -16.96 14.15
N THR A 206 -27.98 -16.80 12.87
CA THR A 206 -28.16 -17.82 11.82
C THR A 206 -26.84 -18.24 11.22
N ASN A 207 -26.83 -19.35 10.46
CA ASN A 207 -25.66 -19.79 9.70
C ASN A 207 -25.27 -18.76 8.62
N THR A 208 -26.22 -18.08 8.01
CA THR A 208 -25.95 -17.01 7.03
C THR A 208 -25.25 -15.82 7.68
N ALA A 209 -25.74 -15.35 8.85
CA ALA A 209 -25.11 -14.27 9.58
C ALA A 209 -23.68 -14.66 10.02
N LYS A 210 -23.49 -15.88 10.48
CA LYS A 210 -22.16 -16.42 10.81
C LYS A 210 -21.24 -16.40 9.61
N LEU A 211 -21.71 -16.88 8.45
CA LEU A 211 -20.93 -16.88 7.20
C LEU A 211 -20.45 -15.47 6.81
N LEU A 212 -21.33 -14.45 6.92
CA LEU A 212 -20.96 -13.07 6.58
C LEU A 212 -19.84 -12.55 7.48
N VAL A 213 -19.90 -12.79 8.78
CA VAL A 213 -18.86 -12.39 9.73
C VAL A 213 -17.57 -13.17 9.49
N GLU A 214 -17.64 -14.48 9.26
CA GLU A 214 -16.47 -15.31 8.96
C GLU A 214 -15.76 -14.88 7.68
N GLN A 215 -16.51 -14.53 6.62
CA GLN A 215 -15.93 -14.01 5.38
C GLN A 215 -15.24 -12.67 5.59
N ALA A 216 -15.87 -11.73 6.31
CA ALA A 216 -15.27 -10.44 6.63
C ALA A 216 -13.97 -10.60 7.44
N ILE A 217 -13.95 -11.50 8.43
CA ILE A 217 -12.76 -11.82 9.23
C ILE A 217 -11.65 -12.41 8.33
N SER A 218 -11.98 -13.38 7.49
CA SER A 218 -11.02 -14.04 6.61
C SER A 218 -10.32 -13.03 5.67
N GLN A 219 -11.08 -12.14 5.04
CA GLN A 219 -10.52 -11.10 4.18
C GLN A 219 -9.63 -10.12 4.95
N LEU A 220 -10.06 -9.69 6.14
CA LEU A 220 -9.26 -8.80 6.99
C LEU A 220 -7.96 -9.45 7.44
N GLN A 221 -7.99 -10.72 7.88
CA GLN A 221 -6.80 -11.45 8.32
C GLN A 221 -5.82 -11.67 7.17
N THR A 222 -6.30 -12.05 5.98
CA THR A 222 -5.46 -12.22 4.79
C THR A 222 -4.75 -10.91 4.42
N THR A 223 -5.50 -9.80 4.42
CA THR A 223 -4.92 -8.47 4.12
C THR A 223 -3.93 -8.03 5.19
N SER A 224 -4.21 -8.29 6.47
CA SER A 224 -3.31 -7.96 7.58
C SER A 224 -2.00 -8.75 7.51
N ALA A 225 -2.05 -10.03 7.17
CA ALA A 225 -0.86 -10.86 6.98
C ALA A 225 -0.02 -10.37 5.78
N ALA A 226 -0.67 -9.99 4.68
CA ALA A 226 0.02 -9.43 3.51
C ALA A 226 0.72 -8.09 3.86
N LEU A 227 0.08 -7.23 4.65
CA LEU A 227 0.69 -5.99 5.14
C LEU A 227 1.89 -6.24 6.06
N ALA A 228 1.80 -7.23 6.94
CA ALA A 228 2.92 -7.61 7.81
C ALA A 228 4.13 -8.10 6.99
N ALA A 229 3.89 -8.93 5.98
CA ALA A 229 4.93 -9.41 5.06
C ALA A 229 5.58 -8.27 4.27
N LEU A 230 4.77 -7.36 3.68
CA LEU A 230 5.30 -6.19 2.97
C LEU A 230 6.13 -5.28 3.88
N LYS A 231 5.68 -5.07 5.12
CA LYS A 231 6.42 -4.29 6.10
C LYS A 231 7.80 -4.90 6.40
N GLN A 232 7.86 -6.20 6.57
CA GLN A 232 9.11 -6.93 6.80
C GLN A 232 10.05 -6.83 5.59
N GLU A 233 9.52 -6.99 4.38
CA GLU A 233 10.30 -6.87 3.15
C GLU A 233 10.84 -5.45 2.95
N MET A 234 10.01 -4.43 3.21
CA MET A 234 10.44 -3.03 3.17
C MET A 234 11.57 -2.74 4.16
N GLN A 235 11.51 -3.32 5.37
CA GLN A 235 12.58 -3.18 6.36
C GLN A 235 13.87 -3.84 5.86
N SER A 236 13.79 -5.03 5.27
CA SER A 236 14.94 -5.75 4.72
C SER A 236 15.60 -4.97 3.58
N LEU A 237 14.81 -4.49 2.62
CA LEU A 237 15.32 -3.67 1.51
C LEU A 237 15.94 -2.36 1.99
N ALA A 238 15.27 -1.65 2.89
CA ALA A 238 15.76 -0.38 3.42
C ALA A 238 17.07 -0.56 4.21
N ALA A 239 17.20 -1.64 4.98
CA ALA A 239 18.40 -1.91 5.77
C ALA A 239 19.67 -2.09 4.92
N SER A 240 19.55 -2.42 3.64
CA SER A 240 20.70 -2.52 2.72
C SER A 240 21.14 -1.17 2.13
N LEU A 241 20.36 -0.10 2.33
CA LEU A 241 20.63 1.23 1.79
C LEU A 241 21.50 2.05 2.75
N PRO A 242 22.50 2.80 2.23
CA PRO A 242 23.50 3.50 3.06
C PRO A 242 22.88 4.59 3.97
N GLU A 243 21.77 5.19 3.58
CA GLU A 243 21.07 6.20 4.39
C GLU A 243 20.20 5.63 5.52
N TYR A 244 19.95 4.33 5.54
CA TYR A 244 19.05 3.72 6.52
C TYR A 244 19.48 3.98 7.98
N PRO A 245 20.75 3.82 8.38
CA PRO A 245 21.17 4.13 9.76
C PRO A 245 20.89 5.58 10.14
N VAL A 246 21.18 6.52 9.25
CA VAL A 246 20.95 7.95 9.47
C VAL A 246 19.47 8.27 9.67
N VAL A 247 18.60 7.67 8.83
CA VAL A 247 17.15 7.86 8.93
C VAL A 247 16.61 7.28 10.24
N MET A 248 17.17 6.15 10.70
CA MET A 248 16.74 5.52 11.96
C MET A 248 17.17 6.25 13.22
N GLU A 249 18.19 7.12 13.14
CA GLU A 249 18.60 8.02 14.25
C GLU A 249 17.69 9.24 14.38
N MET A 250 16.86 9.54 13.41
CA MET A 250 15.95 10.69 13.46
C MET A 250 14.89 10.50 14.55
N PHE A 251 14.66 11.53 15.35
CA PHE A 251 13.66 11.51 16.42
C PHE A 251 12.26 11.16 15.90
N GLY A 252 11.61 10.17 16.49
CA GLY A 252 10.28 9.71 16.10
C GLY A 252 10.24 8.76 14.90
N VAL A 253 11.36 8.45 14.27
CA VAL A 253 11.45 7.50 13.18
C VAL A 253 11.71 6.10 13.74
N GLY A 254 10.75 5.20 13.52
CA GLY A 254 10.85 3.80 13.91
C GLY A 254 10.95 2.88 12.67
N PRO A 255 11.06 1.54 12.91
CA PRO A 255 11.28 0.56 11.85
C PRO A 255 10.12 0.45 10.84
N THR A 256 9.01 1.11 11.09
CA THR A 256 7.91 1.22 10.12
C THR A 256 8.03 2.48 9.27
N LEU A 257 8.34 3.62 9.89
CA LEU A 257 8.38 4.91 9.21
C LEU A 257 9.69 5.09 8.40
N GLY A 258 10.83 4.60 8.91
CA GLY A 258 12.12 4.74 8.25
C GLY A 258 12.13 4.22 6.81
N PRO A 259 11.76 2.95 6.56
CA PRO A 259 11.65 2.43 5.21
C PRO A 259 10.68 3.20 4.30
N GLN A 260 9.57 3.72 4.85
CA GLN A 260 8.59 4.51 4.09
C GLN A 260 9.18 5.86 3.66
N LEU A 261 9.92 6.53 4.55
CA LEU A 261 10.61 7.78 4.22
C LEU A 261 11.64 7.57 3.10
N ILE A 262 12.45 6.52 3.20
CA ILE A 262 13.45 6.20 2.17
C ILE A 262 12.77 5.88 0.83
N ALA A 263 11.66 5.12 0.86
CA ALA A 263 10.89 4.80 -0.34
C ALA A 263 10.30 6.03 -1.03
N GLU A 264 9.84 7.02 -0.27
CA GLU A 264 9.23 8.24 -0.80
C GLU A 264 10.28 9.24 -1.30
N ILE A 265 11.36 9.44 -0.54
CA ILE A 265 12.44 10.36 -0.89
C ILE A 265 13.26 9.81 -2.08
N GLY A 266 13.51 8.49 -2.09
CA GLY A 266 14.37 7.86 -3.09
C GLY A 266 15.85 8.22 -2.90
N ASP A 267 16.59 8.40 -4.00
CA ASP A 267 18.01 8.78 -3.93
C ASP A 267 18.17 10.26 -3.54
N VAL A 268 18.72 10.50 -2.36
CA VAL A 268 18.93 11.86 -1.83
C VAL A 268 19.88 12.69 -2.68
N ARG A 269 20.79 12.06 -3.45
CA ARG A 269 21.73 12.73 -4.34
C ARG A 269 21.08 13.50 -5.49
N ARG A 270 19.82 13.22 -5.79
CA ARG A 270 19.04 13.94 -6.82
C ARG A 270 18.66 15.37 -6.45
N PHE A 271 18.85 15.77 -5.19
CA PHE A 271 18.48 17.11 -4.68
C PHE A 271 19.67 18.08 -4.64
N HIS A 272 20.79 17.76 -5.29
CA HIS A 272 21.97 18.62 -5.40
C HIS A 272 21.94 19.41 -6.70
#